data_c6c65941f4ecdaa0fcf2d8606acaf929
#
_entry.id   c6c65941f4ecdaa0fcf2d8606acaf929
#
_cell.length_a   1.000
_cell.length_b   1.000
_cell.length_c   1.000
_cell.angle_alpha   90.00
_cell.angle_beta   90.00
_cell.angle_gamma   90.00
#
_symmetry.space_group_name_H-M   'P 1'
#
loop_
_entity.id
_entity.type
_entity.pdbx_description
1 polymer ?
#
loop_
_entity_poly.entity_id
_entity_poly.type
_entity_poly.pdbx_seq_one_letter_code
_entity_poly.pdbx_strand_id
1 'polypeptide(L)'
;MAFQHSSAPVRAWTEELLSADNTKPDRFTLIDTLRRAASSLDLSPSVIATVDALLSCLPPKREHDIVFASNATLVMRRNGISDRSLRRHLADLVTAGLLVRIDSPNGKRYSKRDPQMGTVIRFGLDLSPLFIAFGHLQGRCCVTHA
;
A
#
# COMPACT_ATOMS: atom_id res chain seq x y z
N MET A 1 20.10 -20.44 -1.20
CA MET A 1 19.38 -20.42 0.01
C MET A 1 18.63 -19.13 0.32
N ALA A 2 19.30 -18.05 0.19
CA ALA A 2 18.68 -16.78 0.53
C ALA A 2 17.42 -16.49 -0.25
N PHE A 3 17.30 -17.02 -1.46
CA PHE A 3 16.26 -16.67 -2.21
C PHE A 3 15.06 -17.40 -2.00
N GLN A 4 15.15 -18.56 -1.65
CA GLN A 4 13.95 -19.21 -1.37
C GLN A 4 13.35 -18.57 -0.18
N HIS A 5 14.13 -17.72 0.41
CA HIS A 5 13.63 -17.06 1.54
C HIS A 5 13.25 -15.66 1.26
N SER A 6 13.13 -15.24 0.05
CA SER A 6 12.72 -13.89 -0.23
C SER A 6 11.35 -13.60 0.34
N SER A 7 10.45 -14.58 0.34
CA SER A 7 9.15 -14.37 0.95
C SER A 7 9.20 -14.56 2.46
N ALA A 8 10.05 -15.48 2.95
CA ALA A 8 10.17 -15.71 4.37
C ALA A 8 10.72 -14.50 5.13
N PRO A 9 11.80 -13.85 4.65
CA PRO A 9 12.23 -12.61 5.28
C PRO A 9 11.16 -11.52 5.28
N VAL A 10 10.40 -11.41 4.21
CA VAL A 10 9.32 -10.42 4.13
C VAL A 10 8.26 -10.72 5.19
N ARG A 11 7.91 -11.99 5.35
CA ARG A 11 6.95 -12.37 6.38
C ARG A 11 7.48 -12.08 7.77
N ALA A 12 8.74 -12.43 8.01
CA ALA A 12 9.37 -12.19 9.31
C ALA A 12 9.36 -10.71 9.64
N TRP A 13 9.64 -9.86 8.66
CA TRP A 13 9.62 -8.42 8.88
C TRP A 13 8.22 -7.90 9.16
N THR A 14 7.23 -8.45 8.46
CA THR A 14 5.85 -8.07 8.68
C THR A 14 5.43 -8.44 10.10
N GLU A 15 5.75 -9.64 10.52
CA GLU A 15 5.42 -10.10 11.86
C GLU A 15 6.14 -9.30 12.91
N GLU A 16 7.41 -9.01 12.68
CA GLU A 16 8.21 -8.23 13.61
C GLU A 16 7.68 -6.81 13.74
N LEU A 17 7.35 -6.18 12.61
CA LEU A 17 6.78 -4.84 12.63
C LEU A 17 5.43 -4.82 13.33
N LEU A 18 4.62 -5.82 13.09
CA LEU A 18 3.31 -5.90 13.71
C LEU A 18 3.39 -6.25 15.18
N SER A 19 4.36 -7.08 15.57
CA SER A 19 4.50 -7.48 16.95
C SER A 19 5.20 -6.45 17.81
N ALA A 20 6.12 -5.69 17.22
CA ALA A 20 6.90 -4.72 17.97
C ALA A 20 6.06 -3.57 18.50
N ASP A 21 5.24 -2.99 17.64
CA ASP A 21 4.46 -1.84 18.02
C ASP A 21 2.97 -2.04 17.92
N ASN A 22 2.55 -3.04 17.20
CA ASN A 22 1.15 -3.29 16.90
C ASN A 22 0.40 -2.05 16.41
N THR A 23 1.14 -1.02 16.05
CA THR A 23 0.59 0.23 15.54
C THR A 23 1.19 0.50 14.18
N LYS A 24 0.32 0.67 13.21
CA LYS A 24 0.77 1.08 11.89
C LYS A 24 1.08 2.57 11.91
N PRO A 25 2.05 3.01 11.10
CA PRO A 25 2.38 4.43 11.05
C PRO A 25 1.18 5.23 10.60
N ASP A 26 1.08 6.46 11.08
CA ASP A 26 0.01 7.33 10.64
C ASP A 26 0.29 7.81 9.20
N ARG A 27 -0.77 8.34 8.59
CA ARG A 27 -0.71 8.76 7.19
C ARG A 27 0.38 9.80 6.93
N PHE A 28 0.50 10.76 7.82
CA PHE A 28 1.48 11.83 7.63
C PHE A 28 2.91 11.32 7.70
N THR A 29 3.21 10.46 8.65
CA THR A 29 4.54 9.88 8.79
C THR A 29 4.91 9.05 7.57
N LEU A 30 3.96 8.25 7.09
CA LEU A 30 4.19 7.42 5.91
C LEU A 30 4.45 8.28 4.67
N ILE A 31 3.63 9.29 4.44
CA ILE A 31 3.76 10.16 3.29
C ILE A 31 5.06 10.95 3.35
N ASP A 32 5.44 11.45 4.53
CA ASP A 32 6.69 12.17 4.69
C ASP A 32 7.89 11.28 4.36
N THR A 33 7.85 10.03 4.82
CA THR A 33 8.91 9.06 4.52
C THR A 33 8.99 8.78 3.02
N LEU A 34 7.84 8.65 2.35
CA LEU A 34 7.81 8.44 0.91
C LEU A 34 8.37 9.63 0.15
N ARG A 35 8.07 10.84 0.59
CA ARG A 35 8.61 12.05 -0.05
C ARG A 35 10.12 12.10 0.05
N ARG A 36 10.67 11.71 1.18
CA ARG A 36 12.12 11.68 1.37
C ARG A 36 12.78 10.60 0.51
N ALA A 37 12.11 9.49 0.29
CA ALA A 37 12.62 8.39 -0.50
C ALA A 37 12.20 8.45 -1.97
N ALA A 38 11.50 9.49 -2.39
CA ALA A 38 10.88 9.56 -3.71
C ALA A 38 11.88 9.37 -4.86
N SER A 39 13.04 9.97 -4.75
CA SER A 39 14.05 9.84 -5.81
C SER A 39 14.62 8.41 -5.88
N SER A 40 14.79 7.75 -4.74
CA SER A 40 15.25 6.37 -4.71
C SER A 40 14.23 5.40 -5.27
N LEU A 41 12.95 5.71 -5.10
CA LEU A 41 11.85 4.87 -5.57
C LEU A 41 11.36 5.26 -6.96
N ASP A 42 11.89 6.34 -7.51
CA ASP A 42 11.48 6.87 -8.81
C ASP A 42 9.98 7.19 -8.84
N LEU A 43 9.49 7.81 -7.78
CA LEU A 43 8.10 8.20 -7.65
C LEU A 43 7.94 9.69 -7.84
N SER A 44 6.97 10.09 -8.67
CA SER A 44 6.66 11.50 -8.85
C SER A 44 5.79 12.01 -7.70
N PRO A 45 5.77 13.33 -7.45
CA PRO A 45 4.87 13.89 -6.44
C PRO A 45 3.40 13.55 -6.67
N SER A 46 2.98 13.43 -7.92
CA SER A 46 1.60 13.05 -8.24
C SER A 46 1.28 11.63 -7.79
N VAL A 47 2.23 10.71 -7.93
CA VAL A 47 2.05 9.33 -7.47
C VAL A 47 1.95 9.30 -5.95
N ILE A 48 2.77 10.07 -5.26
CA ILE A 48 2.72 10.16 -3.80
C ILE A 48 1.38 10.72 -3.32
N ALA A 49 0.86 11.72 -4.02
CA ALA A 49 -0.46 12.26 -3.70
C ALA A 49 -1.56 11.19 -3.90
N THR A 50 -1.39 10.31 -4.87
CA THR A 50 -2.30 9.18 -5.07
C THR A 50 -2.21 8.18 -3.91
N VAL A 51 -1.00 7.94 -3.38
CA VAL A 51 -0.84 7.10 -2.18
C VAL A 51 -1.59 7.72 -1.00
N ASP A 52 -1.50 9.03 -0.82
CA ASP A 52 -2.22 9.71 0.25
C ASP A 52 -3.73 9.51 0.11
N ALA A 53 -4.25 9.61 -1.09
CA ALA A 53 -5.66 9.36 -1.36
C ALA A 53 -6.05 7.91 -1.03
N LEU A 54 -5.20 6.95 -1.38
CA LEU A 54 -5.43 5.55 -1.05
C LEU A 54 -5.47 5.33 0.46
N LEU A 55 -4.51 5.91 1.18
CA LEU A 55 -4.46 5.79 2.63
C LEU A 55 -5.69 6.38 3.30
N SER A 56 -6.25 7.43 2.74
CA SER A 56 -7.47 8.04 3.28
C SER A 56 -8.69 7.15 3.13
N CYS A 57 -8.63 6.14 2.27
CA CYS A 57 -9.72 5.20 2.05
C CYS A 57 -9.61 3.93 2.89
N LEU A 58 -8.56 3.78 3.70
CA LEU A 58 -8.42 2.63 4.57
C LEU A 58 -9.40 2.72 5.74
N PRO A 59 -9.84 1.57 6.29
CA PRO A 59 -10.75 1.60 7.45
C PRO A 59 -10.07 2.24 8.66
N PRO A 60 -10.83 2.96 9.49
CA PRO A 60 -10.26 3.66 10.64
C PRO A 60 -9.54 2.76 11.62
N LYS A 61 -10.04 1.55 11.82
CA LYS A 61 -9.44 0.57 12.73
C LYS A 61 -8.30 -0.21 12.11
N ARG A 62 -8.06 0.01 10.81
CA ARG A 62 -6.98 -0.68 10.08
C ARG A 62 -6.98 -2.19 10.26
N GLU A 63 -8.14 -2.78 10.21
CA GLU A 63 -8.29 -4.25 10.28
C GLU A 63 -7.59 -4.92 9.09
N HIS A 64 -7.50 -4.22 7.97
CA HIS A 64 -6.82 -4.69 6.78
C HIS A 64 -6.24 -3.51 6.02
N ASP A 65 -5.37 -3.79 5.06
CA ASP A 65 -4.71 -2.76 4.27
C ASP A 65 -5.23 -2.70 2.84
N ILE A 66 -6.46 -3.12 2.63
CA ILE A 66 -7.05 -3.19 1.30
C ILE A 66 -8.02 -2.03 1.08
N VAL A 67 -7.82 -1.34 -0.04
CA VAL A 67 -8.67 -0.22 -0.44
C VAL A 67 -9.74 -0.73 -1.39
N PHE A 68 -11.00 -0.54 -1.02
CA PHE A 68 -12.13 -0.93 -1.84
C PHE A 68 -12.67 0.20 -2.71
N ALA A 69 -12.14 1.40 -2.55
CA ALA A 69 -12.62 2.56 -3.31
C ALA A 69 -12.47 2.34 -4.81
N SER A 70 -13.48 2.75 -5.56
CA SER A 70 -13.44 2.69 -7.02
C SER A 70 -12.50 3.76 -7.58
N ASN A 71 -12.12 3.60 -8.84
CA ASN A 71 -11.30 4.62 -9.50
C ASN A 71 -12.03 5.97 -9.51
N ALA A 72 -13.35 5.98 -9.66
CA ALA A 72 -14.11 7.22 -9.61
C ALA A 72 -13.98 7.93 -8.26
N THR A 73 -14.02 7.18 -7.17
CA THR A 73 -13.83 7.73 -5.84
C THR A 73 -12.42 8.28 -5.67
N LEU A 74 -11.42 7.55 -6.15
CA LEU A 74 -10.02 7.99 -6.06
C LEU A 74 -9.78 9.25 -6.91
N VAL A 75 -10.37 9.33 -8.08
CA VAL A 75 -10.30 10.52 -8.91
C VAL A 75 -10.86 11.73 -8.16
N MET A 76 -11.98 11.55 -7.47
CA MET A 76 -12.57 12.60 -6.66
C MET A 76 -11.63 13.06 -5.55
N ARG A 77 -11.03 12.11 -4.85
CA ARG A 77 -10.09 12.40 -3.76
C ARG A 77 -8.78 13.01 -4.24
N ARG A 78 -8.48 12.86 -5.51
CA ARG A 78 -7.33 13.48 -6.15
C ARG A 78 -7.70 14.79 -6.86
N ASN A 79 -8.79 15.41 -6.45
CA ASN A 79 -9.25 16.69 -7.00
C ASN A 79 -9.52 16.64 -8.51
N GLY A 80 -10.04 15.51 -8.98
CA GLY A 80 -10.49 15.39 -10.36
C GLY A 80 -9.39 15.17 -11.38
N ILE A 81 -8.30 14.50 -11.01
CA ILE A 81 -7.33 14.10 -12.03
C ILE A 81 -8.00 13.14 -13.01
N SER A 82 -7.44 12.99 -14.20
CA SER A 82 -8.04 12.09 -15.18
C SER A 82 -7.94 10.64 -14.73
N ASP A 83 -8.92 9.83 -15.14
CA ASP A 83 -8.91 8.39 -14.85
C ASP A 83 -7.66 7.74 -15.44
N ARG A 84 -7.22 8.21 -16.59
CA ARG A 84 -6.00 7.73 -17.23
C ARG A 84 -4.77 7.98 -16.34
N SER A 85 -4.66 9.17 -15.79
CA SER A 85 -3.56 9.51 -14.87
C SER A 85 -3.61 8.65 -13.62
N LEU A 86 -4.79 8.44 -13.06
CA LEU A 86 -4.95 7.59 -11.89
C LEU A 86 -4.48 6.17 -12.17
N ARG A 87 -4.91 5.60 -13.30
CA ARG A 87 -4.50 4.24 -13.68
C ARG A 87 -3.00 4.13 -13.84
N ARG A 88 -2.37 5.15 -14.40
CA ARG A 88 -0.92 5.18 -14.55
C ARG A 88 -0.23 5.23 -13.20
N HIS A 89 -0.74 6.06 -12.27
CA HIS A 89 -0.19 6.13 -10.92
C HIS A 89 -0.30 4.78 -10.20
N LEU A 90 -1.43 4.11 -10.33
CA LEU A 90 -1.60 2.78 -9.73
C LEU A 90 -0.62 1.76 -10.33
N ALA A 91 -0.43 1.82 -11.64
CA ALA A 91 0.54 0.95 -12.32
C ALA A 91 1.97 1.23 -11.86
N ASP A 92 2.32 2.49 -11.68
CA ASP A 92 3.64 2.88 -11.17
C ASP A 92 3.87 2.34 -9.76
N LEU A 93 2.85 2.39 -8.91
CA LEU A 93 2.93 1.85 -7.56
C LEU A 93 3.08 0.33 -7.55
N VAL A 94 2.40 -0.36 -8.44
CA VAL A 94 2.54 -1.81 -8.58
C VAL A 94 3.96 -2.15 -9.04
N THR A 95 4.47 -1.41 -10.02
CA THR A 95 5.82 -1.60 -10.53
C THR A 95 6.87 -1.35 -9.45
N ALA A 96 6.64 -0.35 -8.60
CA ALA A 96 7.54 -0.04 -7.50
C ALA A 96 7.45 -1.06 -6.35
N GLY A 97 6.50 -1.98 -6.40
CA GLY A 97 6.34 -3.00 -5.36
C GLY A 97 5.66 -2.48 -4.10
N LEU A 98 4.92 -1.39 -4.19
CA LEU A 98 4.23 -0.78 -3.05
C LEU A 98 2.73 -1.10 -3.00
N LEU A 99 2.20 -1.67 -4.06
CA LEU A 99 0.79 -1.94 -4.19
C LEU A 99 0.58 -3.27 -4.90
N VAL A 100 -0.38 -4.05 -4.44
CA VAL A 100 -0.80 -5.27 -5.12
C VAL A 100 -2.28 -5.16 -5.47
N ARG A 101 -2.61 -5.51 -6.71
CA ARG A 101 -4.00 -5.50 -7.16
C ARG A 101 -4.58 -6.88 -7.00
N ILE A 102 -5.68 -7.00 -6.28
CA ILE A 102 -6.41 -8.25 -6.12
C ILE A 102 -7.71 -8.09 -6.88
N ASP A 103 -7.74 -8.63 -8.09
CA ASP A 103 -8.87 -8.44 -8.99
C ASP A 103 -9.97 -9.46 -8.74
N SER A 104 -11.22 -8.99 -8.80
CA SER A 104 -12.39 -9.85 -8.69
C SER A 104 -12.85 -10.29 -10.09
N PRO A 105 -13.65 -11.35 -10.18
CA PRO A 105 -14.16 -11.81 -11.48
C PRO A 105 -14.95 -10.75 -12.25
N ASN A 106 -15.61 -9.83 -11.54
CA ASN A 106 -16.40 -8.77 -12.18
C ASN A 106 -15.70 -7.42 -12.21
N GLY A 107 -14.43 -7.37 -11.84
CA GLY A 107 -13.64 -6.13 -11.85
C GLY A 107 -13.97 -5.14 -10.75
N LYS A 108 -14.93 -5.44 -9.88
CA LYS A 108 -15.29 -4.55 -8.78
C LYS A 108 -14.48 -4.85 -7.53
N ARG A 109 -14.33 -3.85 -6.68
CA ARG A 109 -13.61 -3.99 -5.41
C ARG A 109 -14.59 -4.19 -4.28
N TYR A 110 -14.49 -5.33 -3.60
CA TYR A 110 -15.39 -5.67 -2.49
C TYR A 110 -14.81 -6.79 -1.65
N SER A 111 -15.40 -7.03 -0.49
CA SER A 111 -15.04 -8.19 0.32
C SER A 111 -16.19 -9.20 0.29
N LYS A 112 -15.84 -10.47 0.33
CA LYS A 112 -16.81 -11.56 0.35
C LYS A 112 -16.38 -12.57 1.39
N ARG A 113 -17.35 -13.03 2.18
CA ARG A 113 -17.12 -14.10 3.14
C ARG A 113 -17.48 -15.44 2.48
N ASP A 114 -16.56 -16.37 2.58
CA ASP A 114 -16.82 -17.73 2.10
C ASP A 114 -17.60 -18.46 3.18
N PRO A 115 -18.86 -18.87 2.89
CA PRO A 115 -19.67 -19.56 3.89
C PRO A 115 -19.15 -20.95 4.25
N GLN A 116 -18.38 -21.57 3.38
CA GLN A 116 -17.85 -22.91 3.64
C GLN A 116 -16.59 -22.88 4.50
N MET A 117 -15.68 -21.95 4.22
CA MET A 117 -14.40 -21.88 4.91
C MET A 117 -14.37 -20.83 6.01
N GLY A 118 -15.35 -19.96 6.07
CA GLY A 118 -15.39 -18.88 7.05
C GLY A 118 -14.33 -17.79 6.80
N THR A 119 -13.57 -17.90 5.72
CA THR A 119 -12.55 -16.92 5.38
C THR A 119 -13.17 -15.74 4.65
N VAL A 120 -12.53 -14.58 4.78
CA VAL A 120 -12.95 -13.36 4.07
C VAL A 120 -11.99 -13.13 2.92
N ILE A 121 -12.54 -13.09 1.70
CA ILE A 121 -11.78 -12.76 0.51
C ILE A 121 -12.01 -11.29 0.21
N ARG A 122 -10.94 -10.53 0.04
CA ARG A 122 -11.02 -9.11 -0.23
C ARG A 122 -10.43 -8.82 -1.60
N PHE A 123 -11.23 -8.17 -2.44
CA PHE A 123 -10.80 -7.77 -3.78
C PHE A 123 -10.61 -6.24 -3.78
N GLY A 124 -9.43 -5.80 -4.08
CA GLY A 124 -9.14 -4.37 -4.07
C GLY A 124 -7.67 -4.08 -4.26
N LEU A 125 -7.23 -2.96 -3.74
CA LEU A 125 -5.85 -2.52 -3.83
C LEU A 125 -5.18 -2.75 -2.47
N ASP A 126 -4.27 -3.70 -2.41
CA ASP A 126 -3.60 -4.08 -1.18
C ASP A 126 -2.36 -3.22 -0.96
N LEU A 127 -2.34 -2.48 0.15
CA LEU A 127 -1.24 -1.61 0.51
C LEU A 127 -0.27 -2.27 1.50
N SER A 128 -0.42 -3.55 1.81
CA SER A 128 0.50 -4.25 2.70
C SER A 128 1.97 -4.08 2.29
N PRO A 129 2.33 -4.18 0.99
CA PRO A 129 3.72 -3.95 0.59
C PRO A 129 4.23 -2.57 0.95
N LEU A 130 3.35 -1.56 0.94
CA LEU A 130 3.74 -0.20 1.30
C LEU A 130 4.15 -0.12 2.76
N PHE A 131 3.41 -0.75 3.66
CA PHE A 131 3.74 -0.75 5.09
C PHE A 131 5.02 -1.53 5.38
N ILE A 132 5.27 -2.60 4.65
CA ILE A 132 6.51 -3.37 4.76
C ILE A 132 7.69 -2.50 4.29
N ALA A 133 7.53 -1.84 3.15
CA ALA A 133 8.56 -0.96 2.60
C ALA A 133 8.84 0.23 3.53
N PHE A 134 7.84 0.70 4.26
CA PHE A 134 7.99 1.82 5.18
C PHE A 134 9.09 1.56 6.21
N GLY A 135 9.13 0.37 6.80
CA GLY A 135 10.18 0.02 7.77
C GLY A 135 11.56 0.10 7.15
N HIS A 136 11.71 -0.36 5.92
CA HIS A 136 12.97 -0.27 5.20
C HIS A 136 13.35 1.17 4.89
N LEU A 137 12.40 1.96 4.44
CA LEU A 137 12.64 3.35 4.06
C LEU A 137 13.05 4.17 5.28
N GLN A 138 12.46 3.90 6.43
CA GLN A 138 12.88 4.56 7.66
C GLN A 138 14.32 4.24 8.00
N GLY A 139 14.70 2.97 7.90
CA GLY A 139 16.07 2.55 8.14
C GLY A 139 17.06 3.22 7.18
N ARG A 140 16.70 3.31 5.90
CA ARG A 140 17.53 3.99 4.91
C ARG A 140 17.67 5.47 5.20
N CYS A 141 16.58 6.11 5.57
CA CYS A 141 16.64 7.53 5.91
C CYS A 141 17.58 7.79 7.08
N CYS A 142 17.53 6.93 8.09
CA CYS A 142 18.43 7.05 9.22
C CYS A 142 19.89 6.85 8.81
N VAL A 143 20.15 5.87 7.96
CA VAL A 143 21.50 5.60 7.46
C VAL A 143 21.98 6.75 6.58
N THR A 144 21.09 7.31 5.76
CA THR A 144 21.45 8.40 4.88
C THR A 144 21.82 9.67 5.66
N HIS A 145 21.16 9.88 6.78
CA HIS A 145 21.44 11.06 7.61
C HIS A 145 22.62 10.86 8.56
N ALA A 146 23.04 9.65 8.73
CA ALA A 146 24.24 9.35 9.50
C ALA A 146 25.47 9.55 8.64
#